data_48c08ea27af7eac107e8c4e7e194e5d1
#
_entry.id   48c08ea27af7eac107e8c4e7e194e5d1
#
_cell.length_a   1.000
_cell.length_b   1.000
_cell.length_c   1.000
_cell.angle_alpha   90.00
_cell.angle_beta   90.00
_cell.angle_gamma   90.00
#
_symmetry.space_group_name_H-M   'P 1'
#
loop_
_entity.id
_entity.type
_entity.pdbx_description
1 polymer ?
#
loop_
_entity_poly.entity_id
_entity_poly.type
_entity_poly.pdbx_seq_one_letter_code
_entity_poly.pdbx_strand_id
1 'polypeptide(L)'
;MKITLPLPGRACQAETMMPGLDQDALVSIALALALGLLVGVERGWTQREQAAGTRFAGIRTYGLLGLAGGLGGALQAAYPALSVILLAATAALVVLGYWRSTRGQAATPPSISGTASLVGLLTLACGFVAGAGGHALASAATGVMVLVLAMRHQLHDWIRSLDEREVLAIAHFALIALVILPLLPDKPMGPLDAWHPRQIWLVVVMVCGFSFLGYIAARRLGASKGTMATAAAGSMVSSTAVTASLAGRLRDGSGDPAMLNSAIALASAVMFLRVIVLVGALAPFALTMLLTWAMPAMAASAAWTPSLPRWPRPRSSCRRPAPCSCAR
;
A
#
# COMPACT_ATOMS: atom_id res chain seq x y z
N MET A 1 -36.39 39.90 -55.12
CA MET A 1 -37.30 38.98 -54.47
C MET A 1 -36.90 37.59 -54.89
N LYS A 2 -35.93 36.98 -54.11
CA LYS A 2 -35.43 35.62 -54.37
C LYS A 2 -36.04 34.72 -53.29
N ILE A 3 -36.95 33.85 -53.71
CA ILE A 3 -37.56 32.82 -52.91
C ILE A 3 -36.61 31.65 -52.88
N THR A 4 -35.99 31.38 -51.77
CA THR A 4 -35.24 30.13 -51.55
C THR A 4 -36.17 29.08 -50.93
N LEU A 5 -36.48 28.05 -51.71
CA LEU A 5 -37.17 26.85 -51.25
C LEU A 5 -36.29 26.10 -50.22
N PRO A 6 -36.88 25.57 -49.14
CA PRO A 6 -36.19 24.64 -48.26
C PRO A 6 -36.16 23.23 -48.91
N LEU A 7 -34.98 22.64 -48.97
CA LEU A 7 -34.76 21.26 -49.37
C LEU A 7 -35.38 20.30 -48.35
N PRO A 8 -36.17 19.33 -48.73
CA PRO A 8 -36.58 18.22 -47.88
C PRO A 8 -35.51 17.14 -47.94
N GLY A 9 -34.90 16.76 -46.83
CA GLY A 9 -33.97 15.64 -46.90
C GLY A 9 -33.15 15.44 -45.62
N ARG A 10 -33.77 15.41 -44.48
CA ARG A 10 -33.26 14.54 -43.39
C ARG A 10 -34.30 13.43 -43.21
N ALA A 11 -34.18 12.43 -44.10
CA ALA A 11 -34.76 11.12 -43.85
C ALA A 11 -34.17 10.66 -42.51
N CYS A 12 -35.07 10.52 -41.53
CA CYS A 12 -34.91 9.77 -40.31
C CYS A 12 -34.47 8.35 -40.75
N GLN A 13 -33.18 8.08 -40.77
CA GLN A 13 -32.70 6.70 -40.72
C GLN A 13 -33.02 6.21 -39.31
N ALA A 14 -34.29 5.82 -39.12
CA ALA A 14 -34.60 4.81 -38.16
C ALA A 14 -34.05 3.48 -38.72
N GLU A 15 -32.75 3.32 -38.65
CA GLU A 15 -32.17 2.00 -38.63
C GLU A 15 -32.75 1.30 -37.41
N THR A 16 -33.73 0.43 -37.71
CA THR A 16 -34.13 -0.65 -36.84
C THR A 16 -32.92 -1.50 -36.60
N MET A 17 -32.08 -1.02 -35.68
CA MET A 17 -30.95 -1.74 -35.20
C MET A 17 -31.52 -2.87 -34.33
N MET A 18 -31.76 -4.03 -34.98
CA MET A 18 -31.68 -5.28 -34.24
C MET A 18 -30.29 -5.20 -33.58
N PRO A 19 -30.18 -5.44 -32.25
CA PRO A 19 -28.87 -5.52 -31.65
C PRO A 19 -28.19 -6.75 -32.26
N GLY A 20 -27.50 -6.54 -33.39
CA GLY A 20 -26.53 -7.49 -33.88
C GLY A 20 -25.60 -7.70 -32.69
N LEU A 21 -25.17 -8.96 -32.49
CA LEU A 21 -24.12 -9.29 -31.54
C LEU A 21 -22.90 -8.48 -31.95
N ASP A 22 -22.83 -7.24 -31.48
CA ASP A 22 -21.68 -6.36 -31.69
C ASP A 22 -20.48 -7.09 -31.14
N GLN A 23 -19.43 -7.21 -31.95
CA GLN A 23 -18.18 -7.87 -31.54
C GLN A 23 -17.71 -7.29 -30.19
N ASP A 24 -17.94 -6.02 -29.96
CA ASP A 24 -17.62 -5.33 -28.71
C ASP A 24 -18.43 -5.85 -27.51
N ALA A 25 -19.70 -6.18 -27.69
CA ALA A 25 -20.53 -6.78 -26.64
C ALA A 25 -20.07 -8.20 -26.31
N LEU A 26 -19.69 -9.00 -27.32
CA LEU A 26 -19.15 -10.34 -27.11
C LEU A 26 -17.81 -10.29 -26.36
N VAL A 27 -16.91 -9.37 -26.75
CA VAL A 27 -15.62 -9.17 -26.07
C VAL A 27 -15.85 -8.75 -24.63
N SER A 28 -16.79 -7.83 -24.36
CA SER A 28 -17.13 -7.37 -23.00
C SER A 28 -17.64 -8.49 -22.12
N ILE A 29 -18.53 -9.34 -22.65
CA ILE A 29 -19.07 -10.50 -21.92
C ILE A 29 -17.98 -11.57 -21.70
N ALA A 30 -17.16 -11.83 -22.71
CA ALA A 30 -16.03 -12.76 -22.59
C ALA A 30 -15.01 -12.29 -21.55
N LEU A 31 -14.72 -10.98 -21.52
CA LEU A 31 -13.87 -10.39 -20.49
C LEU A 31 -14.49 -10.55 -19.09
N ALA A 32 -15.78 -10.26 -18.94
CA ALA A 32 -16.48 -10.44 -17.67
C ALA A 32 -16.42 -11.88 -17.15
N LEU A 33 -16.62 -12.86 -18.05
CA LEU A 33 -16.44 -14.28 -17.72
C LEU A 33 -14.99 -14.59 -17.31
N ALA A 34 -14.01 -14.09 -18.06
CA ALA A 34 -12.58 -14.34 -17.79
C ALA A 34 -12.17 -13.75 -16.42
N LEU A 35 -12.62 -12.53 -16.09
CA LEU A 35 -12.39 -11.90 -14.79
C LEU A 35 -13.03 -12.72 -13.65
N GLY A 36 -14.26 -13.21 -13.83
CA GLY A 36 -14.91 -14.10 -12.87
C GLY A 36 -14.17 -15.43 -12.70
N LEU A 37 -13.69 -16.04 -13.78
CA LEU A 37 -12.87 -17.26 -13.71
C LEU A 37 -11.55 -17.01 -12.99
N LEU A 38 -10.89 -15.88 -13.21
CA LEU A 38 -9.64 -15.51 -12.53
C LEU A 38 -9.84 -15.44 -11.01
N VAL A 39 -10.90 -14.79 -10.54
CA VAL A 39 -11.28 -14.77 -9.12
C VAL A 39 -11.56 -16.21 -8.62
N GLY A 40 -12.27 -17.00 -9.43
CA GLY A 40 -12.61 -18.36 -9.12
C GLY A 40 -11.40 -19.30 -8.99
N VAL A 41 -10.36 -19.10 -9.79
CA VAL A 41 -9.07 -19.84 -9.71
C VAL A 41 -8.37 -19.50 -8.38
N GLU A 42 -8.24 -18.23 -8.04
CA GLU A 42 -7.63 -17.81 -6.77
C GLU A 42 -8.39 -18.42 -5.57
N ARG A 43 -9.71 -18.32 -5.58
CA ARG A 43 -10.56 -18.88 -4.51
C ARG A 43 -10.49 -20.38 -4.44
N GLY A 44 -10.51 -21.06 -5.59
CA GLY A 44 -10.35 -22.52 -5.67
C GLY A 44 -9.02 -23.00 -5.12
N TRP A 45 -7.95 -22.27 -5.40
CA TRP A 45 -6.62 -22.55 -4.88
C TRP A 45 -6.53 -22.35 -3.36
N THR A 46 -7.02 -21.21 -2.86
CA THR A 46 -7.00 -20.86 -1.43
C THR A 46 -7.83 -21.83 -0.59
N GLN A 47 -8.92 -22.38 -1.15
CA GLN A 47 -9.84 -23.32 -0.46
C GLN A 47 -9.58 -24.79 -0.81
N ARG A 48 -8.47 -25.14 -1.45
CA ARG A 48 -8.19 -26.51 -1.92
C ARG A 48 -8.19 -27.56 -0.82
N GLU A 49 -7.84 -27.20 0.41
CA GLU A 49 -7.76 -28.09 1.58
C GLU A 49 -9.12 -28.28 2.28
N GLN A 50 -10.14 -27.50 1.92
CA GLN A 50 -11.48 -27.67 2.47
C GLN A 50 -12.18 -28.87 1.83
N ALA A 51 -12.93 -29.63 2.64
CA ALA A 51 -13.66 -30.80 2.18
C ALA A 51 -14.67 -30.43 1.06
N ALA A 52 -14.88 -31.37 0.12
CA ALA A 52 -15.87 -31.18 -0.93
C ALA A 52 -17.27 -31.01 -0.30
N GLY A 53 -17.99 -29.94 -0.70
CA GLY A 53 -19.32 -29.63 -0.15
C GLY A 53 -19.33 -28.54 0.94
N THR A 54 -18.19 -28.21 1.56
CA THR A 54 -18.10 -27.11 2.55
C THR A 54 -17.68 -25.78 1.93
N ARG A 55 -17.30 -25.78 0.65
CA ARG A 55 -16.88 -24.57 -0.09
C ARG A 55 -18.10 -23.75 -0.46
N PHE A 56 -18.07 -22.45 -0.16
CA PHE A 56 -19.15 -21.53 -0.50
C PHE A 56 -19.36 -21.42 -2.03
N ALA A 57 -18.29 -21.32 -2.82
CA ALA A 57 -18.34 -21.17 -4.27
C ALA A 57 -17.03 -21.67 -4.90
N GLY A 58 -17.14 -22.35 -6.05
CA GLY A 58 -16.01 -22.81 -6.85
C GLY A 58 -15.76 -21.94 -8.07
N ILE A 59 -14.76 -22.32 -8.88
CA ILE A 59 -14.36 -21.62 -10.12
C ILE A 59 -15.57 -21.37 -11.03
N ARG A 60 -16.44 -22.37 -11.18
CA ARG A 60 -17.66 -22.28 -12.01
C ARG A 60 -18.60 -21.19 -11.52
N THR A 61 -18.82 -21.10 -10.20
CA THR A 61 -19.73 -20.13 -9.60
C THR A 61 -19.25 -18.70 -9.81
N TYR A 62 -17.94 -18.43 -9.57
CA TYR A 62 -17.38 -17.11 -9.81
C TYR A 62 -17.36 -16.75 -11.30
N GLY A 63 -17.09 -17.72 -12.20
CA GLY A 63 -17.20 -17.49 -13.64
C GLY A 63 -18.63 -17.12 -14.05
N LEU A 64 -19.64 -17.84 -13.53
CA LEU A 64 -21.05 -17.53 -13.79
C LEU A 64 -21.49 -16.19 -13.18
N LEU A 65 -20.96 -15.78 -12.03
CA LEU A 65 -21.18 -14.48 -11.45
C LEU A 65 -20.62 -13.36 -12.34
N GLY A 66 -19.40 -13.53 -12.84
CA GLY A 66 -18.81 -12.62 -13.82
C GLY A 66 -19.65 -12.52 -15.09
N LEU A 67 -20.06 -13.67 -15.63
CA LEU A 67 -20.91 -13.74 -16.81
C LEU A 67 -22.27 -13.06 -16.60
N ALA A 68 -22.95 -13.33 -15.47
CA ALA A 68 -24.23 -12.70 -15.14
C ALA A 68 -24.09 -11.17 -15.00
N GLY A 69 -22.98 -10.71 -14.38
CA GLY A 69 -22.63 -9.29 -14.36
C GLY A 69 -22.45 -8.73 -15.76
N GLY A 70 -21.64 -9.40 -16.61
CA GLY A 70 -21.37 -9.00 -17.99
C GLY A 70 -22.63 -8.89 -18.84
N LEU A 71 -23.51 -9.89 -18.74
CA LEU A 71 -24.83 -9.86 -19.41
C LEU A 71 -25.69 -8.70 -18.89
N GLY A 72 -25.73 -8.47 -17.56
CA GLY A 72 -26.44 -7.35 -16.98
C GLY A 72 -25.95 -5.99 -17.52
N GLY A 73 -24.61 -5.81 -17.61
CA GLY A 73 -24.00 -4.61 -18.15
C GLY A 73 -24.30 -4.40 -19.63
N ALA A 74 -24.21 -5.45 -20.45
CA ALA A 74 -24.50 -5.39 -21.88
C ALA A 74 -25.99 -5.10 -22.17
N LEU A 75 -26.90 -5.63 -21.33
CA LEU A 75 -28.33 -5.45 -21.48
C LEU A 75 -28.85 -4.12 -20.93
N GLN A 76 -28.05 -3.39 -20.12
CA GLN A 76 -28.50 -2.20 -19.40
C GLN A 76 -29.10 -1.13 -20.33
N ALA A 77 -28.49 -0.89 -21.50
CA ALA A 77 -28.91 0.16 -22.42
C ALA A 77 -30.23 -0.20 -23.14
N ALA A 78 -30.40 -1.46 -23.59
CA ALA A 78 -31.55 -1.90 -24.33
C ALA A 78 -32.72 -2.38 -23.43
N TYR A 79 -32.38 -3.06 -22.32
CA TYR A 79 -33.35 -3.71 -21.42
C TYR A 79 -33.05 -3.44 -19.95
N PRO A 80 -33.16 -2.20 -19.47
CA PRO A 80 -32.74 -1.82 -18.11
C PRO A 80 -33.46 -2.61 -17.02
N ALA A 81 -34.76 -2.88 -17.17
CA ALA A 81 -35.50 -3.66 -16.20
C ALA A 81 -35.02 -5.11 -16.09
N LEU A 82 -34.70 -5.76 -17.23
CA LEU A 82 -34.15 -7.11 -17.25
C LEU A 82 -32.77 -7.16 -16.62
N SER A 83 -31.93 -6.18 -16.91
CA SER A 83 -30.60 -6.04 -16.28
C SER A 83 -30.70 -5.97 -14.75
N VAL A 84 -31.57 -5.09 -14.22
CA VAL A 84 -31.78 -4.96 -12.77
C VAL A 84 -32.30 -6.25 -12.15
N ILE A 85 -33.26 -6.91 -12.77
CA ILE A 85 -33.83 -8.17 -12.27
C ILE A 85 -32.74 -9.26 -12.24
N LEU A 86 -31.94 -9.40 -13.31
CA LEU A 86 -30.87 -10.38 -13.39
C LEU A 86 -29.83 -10.16 -12.28
N LEU A 87 -29.39 -8.93 -12.10
CA LEU A 87 -28.39 -8.58 -11.08
C LEU A 87 -28.94 -8.75 -9.67
N ALA A 88 -30.16 -8.31 -9.40
CA ALA A 88 -30.82 -8.46 -8.12
C ALA A 88 -31.04 -9.94 -7.75
N ALA A 89 -31.53 -10.74 -8.69
CA ALA A 89 -31.71 -12.17 -8.48
C ALA A 89 -30.37 -12.88 -8.20
N THR A 90 -29.32 -12.57 -8.97
CA THR A 90 -28.00 -13.15 -8.78
C THR A 90 -27.39 -12.73 -7.44
N ALA A 91 -27.49 -11.46 -7.07
CA ALA A 91 -27.05 -10.97 -5.76
C ALA A 91 -27.82 -11.62 -4.62
N ALA A 92 -29.13 -11.77 -4.74
CA ALA A 92 -29.97 -12.45 -3.76
C ALA A 92 -29.55 -13.92 -3.58
N LEU A 93 -29.25 -14.65 -4.67
CA LEU A 93 -28.75 -16.02 -4.60
C LEU A 93 -27.41 -16.11 -3.83
N VAL A 94 -26.49 -15.16 -4.03
CA VAL A 94 -25.22 -15.07 -3.29
C VAL A 94 -25.47 -14.87 -1.79
N VAL A 95 -26.36 -13.93 -1.44
CA VAL A 95 -26.70 -13.63 -0.04
C VAL A 95 -27.42 -14.80 0.63
N LEU A 96 -28.41 -15.40 -0.05
CA LEU A 96 -29.15 -16.57 0.45
C LEU A 96 -28.23 -17.78 0.61
N GLY A 97 -27.31 -18.01 -0.34
CA GLY A 97 -26.32 -19.07 -0.25
C GLY A 97 -25.44 -18.90 0.98
N TYR A 98 -24.99 -17.67 1.26
CA TYR A 98 -24.23 -17.35 2.46
C TYR A 98 -25.05 -17.60 3.74
N TRP A 99 -26.28 -17.12 3.78
CA TRP A 99 -27.15 -17.25 4.94
C TRP A 99 -27.48 -18.73 5.27
N ARG A 100 -27.72 -19.55 4.24
CA ARG A 100 -27.90 -21.00 4.42
C ARG A 100 -26.65 -21.69 4.94
N SER A 101 -25.48 -21.33 4.42
CA SER A 101 -24.22 -21.93 4.83
C SER A 101 -23.84 -21.59 6.27
N THR A 102 -24.26 -20.44 6.80
CA THR A 102 -24.04 -20.05 8.19
C THR A 102 -25.02 -20.70 9.16
N ARG A 103 -26.25 -20.99 8.74
CA ARG A 103 -27.28 -21.62 9.60
C ARG A 103 -27.10 -23.15 9.77
N GLY A 104 -26.47 -23.82 8.80
CA GLY A 104 -26.30 -25.27 8.83
C GLY A 104 -25.18 -25.77 9.76
N GLN A 105 -24.39 -24.90 10.37
CA GLN A 105 -23.18 -25.26 11.15
C GLN A 105 -23.32 -24.90 12.64
N ALA A 106 -24.43 -25.28 13.26
CA ALA A 106 -24.65 -25.04 14.70
C ALA A 106 -23.68 -25.80 15.64
N ALA A 107 -22.86 -26.75 15.13
CA ALA A 107 -22.01 -27.63 15.95
C ALA A 107 -20.49 -27.39 15.79
N THR A 108 -20.06 -26.57 14.85
CA THR A 108 -18.63 -26.24 14.60
C THR A 108 -18.47 -24.75 14.39
N PRO A 109 -17.37 -24.10 14.85
CA PRO A 109 -17.19 -22.66 14.63
C PRO A 109 -17.25 -22.37 13.11
N PRO A 110 -17.98 -21.33 12.67
CA PRO A 110 -18.25 -21.06 11.27
C PRO A 110 -16.95 -20.84 10.51
N SER A 111 -16.55 -21.83 9.72
CA SER A 111 -15.36 -21.76 8.86
C SER A 111 -15.57 -20.88 7.63
N ILE A 112 -16.81 -20.42 7.39
CA ILE A 112 -17.17 -19.62 6.23
C ILE A 112 -17.03 -18.15 6.57
N SER A 113 -15.97 -17.56 6.02
CA SER A 113 -15.71 -16.13 6.13
C SER A 113 -16.74 -15.32 5.31
N GLY A 114 -17.34 -14.27 5.91
CA GLY A 114 -18.18 -13.29 5.20
C GLY A 114 -17.51 -12.67 3.96
N THR A 115 -16.20 -12.75 3.87
CA THR A 115 -15.40 -12.33 2.71
C THR A 115 -15.80 -13.09 1.44
N ALA A 116 -16.29 -14.34 1.53
CA ALA A 116 -16.64 -15.12 0.35
C ALA A 116 -17.85 -14.56 -0.39
N SER A 117 -18.89 -14.14 0.35
CA SER A 117 -20.08 -13.50 -0.23
C SER A 117 -19.76 -12.11 -0.78
N LEU A 118 -18.95 -11.32 -0.06
CA LEU A 118 -18.50 -10.01 -0.52
C LEU A 118 -17.73 -10.11 -1.84
N VAL A 119 -16.79 -11.07 -1.95
CA VAL A 119 -16.04 -11.32 -3.20
C VAL A 119 -16.97 -11.73 -4.33
N GLY A 120 -18.02 -12.54 -4.04
CA GLY A 120 -19.04 -12.89 -5.04
C GLY A 120 -19.79 -11.67 -5.58
N LEU A 121 -20.24 -10.77 -4.70
CA LEU A 121 -20.89 -9.53 -5.09
C LEU A 121 -19.97 -8.59 -5.85
N LEU A 122 -18.71 -8.46 -5.43
CA LEU A 122 -17.72 -7.66 -6.14
C LEU A 122 -17.40 -8.24 -7.53
N THR A 123 -17.35 -9.57 -7.66
CA THR A 123 -17.16 -10.22 -8.97
C THR A 123 -18.33 -9.93 -9.91
N LEU A 124 -19.58 -9.97 -9.39
CA LEU A 124 -20.77 -9.59 -10.14
C LEU A 124 -20.69 -8.13 -10.61
N ALA A 125 -20.30 -7.22 -9.70
CA ALA A 125 -20.16 -5.79 -10.00
C ALA A 125 -19.06 -5.52 -11.04
N CYS A 126 -17.90 -6.16 -10.91
CA CYS A 126 -16.81 -6.05 -11.90
C CYS A 126 -17.25 -6.58 -13.27
N GLY A 127 -17.99 -7.70 -13.28
CA GLY A 127 -18.59 -8.24 -14.51
C GLY A 127 -19.54 -7.25 -15.16
N PHE A 128 -20.42 -6.60 -14.37
CA PHE A 128 -21.34 -5.57 -14.84
C PHE A 128 -20.59 -4.38 -15.46
N VAL A 129 -19.58 -3.87 -14.79
CA VAL A 129 -18.77 -2.77 -15.33
C VAL A 129 -18.08 -3.17 -16.64
N ALA A 130 -17.56 -4.40 -16.73
CA ALA A 130 -16.99 -4.91 -17.98
C ALA A 130 -18.02 -4.98 -19.11
N GLY A 131 -19.22 -5.52 -18.82
CA GLY A 131 -20.33 -5.60 -19.78
C GLY A 131 -20.86 -4.25 -20.23
N ALA A 132 -20.77 -3.22 -19.38
CA ALA A 132 -21.12 -1.84 -19.69
C ALA A 132 -20.01 -1.09 -20.47
N GLY A 133 -18.94 -1.77 -20.90
CA GLY A 133 -17.82 -1.18 -21.66
C GLY A 133 -16.68 -0.62 -20.81
N GLY A 134 -16.76 -0.66 -19.49
CA GLY A 134 -15.73 -0.17 -18.56
C GLY A 134 -14.56 -1.16 -18.38
N HIS A 135 -13.96 -1.66 -19.46
CA HIS A 135 -12.98 -2.76 -19.45
C HIS A 135 -11.77 -2.47 -18.54
N ALA A 136 -11.20 -1.26 -18.63
CA ALA A 136 -10.03 -0.88 -17.84
C ALA A 136 -10.33 -0.85 -16.33
N LEU A 137 -11.49 -0.28 -15.95
CA LEU A 137 -11.91 -0.20 -14.56
C LEU A 137 -12.20 -1.60 -13.98
N ALA A 138 -12.95 -2.43 -14.75
CA ALA A 138 -13.27 -3.80 -14.34
C ALA A 138 -12.01 -4.65 -14.16
N SER A 139 -11.06 -4.57 -15.09
CA SER A 139 -9.79 -5.30 -15.04
C SER A 139 -8.92 -4.83 -13.88
N ALA A 140 -8.80 -3.52 -13.66
CA ALA A 140 -8.04 -2.96 -12.55
C ALA A 140 -8.66 -3.35 -11.20
N ALA A 141 -9.97 -3.22 -11.04
CA ALA A 141 -10.66 -3.58 -9.80
C ALA A 141 -10.53 -5.08 -9.48
N THR A 142 -10.72 -5.95 -10.50
CA THR A 142 -10.53 -7.39 -10.34
C THR A 142 -9.09 -7.74 -10.02
N GLY A 143 -8.11 -7.10 -10.69
CA GLY A 143 -6.69 -7.31 -10.43
C GLY A 143 -6.31 -6.97 -8.99
N VAL A 144 -6.75 -5.82 -8.48
CA VAL A 144 -6.55 -5.41 -7.09
C VAL A 144 -7.24 -6.39 -6.13
N MET A 145 -8.48 -6.79 -6.42
CA MET A 145 -9.20 -7.77 -5.60
C MET A 145 -8.46 -9.10 -5.51
N VAL A 146 -8.01 -9.66 -6.64
CA VAL A 146 -7.25 -10.92 -6.69
C VAL A 146 -5.92 -10.78 -5.94
N LEU A 147 -5.21 -9.65 -6.09
CA LEU A 147 -3.97 -9.38 -5.37
C LEU A 147 -4.18 -9.38 -3.86
N VAL A 148 -5.20 -8.66 -3.37
CA VAL A 148 -5.53 -8.63 -1.93
C VAL A 148 -5.88 -10.02 -1.41
N LEU A 149 -6.62 -10.82 -2.19
CA LEU A 149 -6.98 -12.17 -1.82
C LEU A 149 -5.76 -13.12 -1.80
N ALA A 150 -4.89 -13.03 -2.79
CA ALA A 150 -3.67 -13.84 -2.89
C ALA A 150 -2.68 -13.53 -1.74
N MET A 151 -2.64 -12.27 -1.30
CA MET A 151 -1.77 -11.84 -0.18
C MET A 151 -2.33 -12.20 1.20
N ARG A 152 -3.47 -12.87 1.31
CA ARG A 152 -4.14 -13.16 2.58
C ARG A 152 -3.21 -13.76 3.63
N HIS A 153 -2.44 -14.79 3.29
CA HIS A 153 -1.52 -15.45 4.22
C HIS A 153 -0.42 -14.50 4.68
N GLN A 154 0.20 -13.78 3.74
CA GLN A 154 1.26 -12.82 4.04
C GLN A 154 0.75 -11.67 4.93
N LEU A 155 -0.44 -11.13 4.65
CA LEU A 155 -1.08 -10.10 5.46
C LEU A 155 -1.42 -10.61 6.87
N HIS A 156 -1.92 -11.85 6.99
CA HIS A 156 -2.28 -12.43 8.28
C HIS A 156 -1.04 -12.71 9.13
N ASP A 157 0.01 -13.26 8.54
CA ASP A 157 1.28 -13.52 9.21
C ASP A 157 1.96 -12.21 9.61
N TRP A 158 1.87 -11.19 8.74
CA TRP A 158 2.36 -9.85 9.04
C TRP A 158 1.61 -9.24 10.23
N ILE A 159 0.27 -9.27 10.23
CA ILE A 159 -0.55 -8.75 11.34
C ILE A 159 -0.23 -9.49 12.64
N ARG A 160 -0.09 -10.83 12.60
CA ARG A 160 0.28 -11.62 13.78
C ARG A 160 1.68 -11.31 14.32
N SER A 161 2.57 -10.83 13.48
CA SER A 161 3.93 -10.44 13.87
C SER A 161 4.01 -9.04 14.47
N LEU A 162 2.92 -8.25 14.40
CA LEU A 162 2.88 -6.89 14.94
C LEU A 162 2.65 -6.91 16.44
N ASP A 163 3.42 -6.06 17.14
CA ASP A 163 3.18 -5.76 18.55
C ASP A 163 2.07 -4.70 18.70
N GLU A 164 1.41 -4.65 19.85
CA GLU A 164 0.35 -3.67 20.14
C GLU A 164 0.80 -2.22 19.87
N ARG A 165 2.05 -1.90 20.24
CA ARG A 165 2.65 -0.58 19.98
C ARG A 165 2.78 -0.26 18.49
N GLU A 166 3.02 -1.26 17.66
CA GLU A 166 3.14 -1.09 16.21
C GLU A 166 1.79 -0.85 15.57
N VAL A 167 0.77 -1.57 16.02
CA VAL A 167 -0.61 -1.36 15.56
C VAL A 167 -1.07 0.06 15.89
N LEU A 168 -0.78 0.55 17.10
CA LEU A 168 -1.07 1.94 17.49
C LEU A 168 -0.28 2.95 16.66
N ALA A 169 1.00 2.69 16.37
CA ALA A 169 1.82 3.57 15.52
C ALA A 169 1.29 3.63 14.08
N ILE A 170 0.87 2.48 13.52
CA ILE A 170 0.22 2.42 12.20
C ILE A 170 -1.09 3.22 12.22
N ALA A 171 -1.93 3.03 13.25
CA ALA A 171 -3.20 3.72 13.36
C ALA A 171 -3.01 5.24 13.49
N HIS A 172 -2.07 5.70 14.31
CA HIS A 172 -1.76 7.12 14.44
C HIS A 172 -1.22 7.70 13.13
N PHE A 173 -0.32 7.00 12.44
CA PHE A 173 0.19 7.44 11.15
C PHE A 173 -0.92 7.51 10.09
N ALA A 174 -1.78 6.49 10.04
CA ALA A 174 -2.92 6.47 9.12
C ALA A 174 -3.90 7.62 9.42
N LEU A 175 -4.17 7.92 10.69
CA LEU A 175 -4.99 9.06 11.09
C LEU A 175 -4.40 10.39 10.61
N ILE A 176 -3.10 10.60 10.82
CA ILE A 176 -2.39 11.81 10.40
C ILE A 176 -2.38 11.96 8.87
N ALA A 177 -2.15 10.85 8.14
CA ALA A 177 -1.97 10.86 6.70
C ALA A 177 -3.29 10.79 5.92
N LEU A 178 -4.26 9.99 6.37
CA LEU A 178 -5.49 9.72 5.61
C LEU A 178 -6.70 10.54 6.07
N VAL A 179 -6.72 10.96 7.34
CA VAL A 179 -7.86 11.69 7.89
C VAL A 179 -7.55 13.19 7.98
N ILE A 180 -6.46 13.57 8.62
CA ILE A 180 -6.18 15.00 8.87
C ILE A 180 -5.75 15.70 7.58
N LEU A 181 -4.89 15.09 6.76
CA LEU A 181 -4.38 15.72 5.53
C LEU A 181 -5.49 16.16 4.54
N PRO A 182 -6.51 15.33 4.21
CA PRO A 182 -7.58 15.77 3.30
C PRO A 182 -8.55 16.76 3.93
N LEU A 183 -8.65 16.84 5.27
CA LEU A 183 -9.49 17.80 5.98
C LEU A 183 -8.89 19.19 6.03
N LEU A 184 -7.58 19.34 5.81
CA LEU A 184 -6.94 20.63 5.81
C LEU A 184 -7.27 21.45 4.54
N PRO A 185 -7.61 22.73 4.69
CA PRO A 185 -7.91 23.60 3.56
C PRO A 185 -6.68 23.80 2.67
N ASP A 186 -6.90 23.75 1.36
CA ASP A 186 -5.87 23.97 0.33
C ASP A 186 -5.78 25.45 -0.08
N LYS A 187 -6.15 26.36 0.82
CA LYS A 187 -6.10 27.81 0.60
C LYS A 187 -4.96 28.42 1.39
N PRO A 188 -4.22 29.36 0.80
CA PRO A 188 -3.23 30.14 1.54
C PRO A 188 -3.95 30.92 2.65
N MET A 189 -3.36 30.97 3.82
CA MET A 189 -3.90 31.65 5.00
C MET A 189 -2.85 32.52 5.65
N GLY A 190 -3.30 33.52 6.42
CA GLY A 190 -2.44 34.38 7.23
C GLY A 190 -1.98 35.67 6.53
N PRO A 191 -1.15 36.46 7.20
CA PRO A 191 -0.61 37.70 6.64
C PRO A 191 0.27 37.36 5.43
N LEU A 192 0.04 38.05 4.31
CA LEU A 192 0.76 37.86 3.03
C LEU A 192 0.55 36.49 2.36
N ASP A 193 -0.51 35.75 2.69
CA ASP A 193 -0.81 34.40 2.12
C ASP A 193 0.35 33.40 2.24
N ALA A 194 1.19 33.55 3.29
CA ALA A 194 2.43 32.80 3.46
C ALA A 194 2.20 31.35 3.99
N TRP A 195 1.03 31.07 4.52
CA TRP A 195 0.78 29.79 5.22
C TRP A 195 -0.09 28.88 4.36
N HIS A 196 0.48 27.76 3.94
CA HIS A 196 -0.22 26.67 3.25
C HIS A 196 -0.39 25.48 4.20
N PRO A 197 -1.49 25.38 4.98
CA PRO A 197 -1.65 24.37 6.02
C PRO A 197 -1.49 22.95 5.51
N ARG A 198 -2.05 22.64 4.33
CA ARG A 198 -1.94 21.33 3.70
C ARG A 198 -0.50 20.95 3.32
N GLN A 199 0.27 21.91 2.79
CA GLN A 199 1.69 21.67 2.45
C GLN A 199 2.54 21.44 3.70
N ILE A 200 2.33 22.27 4.74
CA ILE A 200 3.02 22.10 6.02
C ILE A 200 2.69 20.72 6.62
N TRP A 201 1.42 20.33 6.58
CA TRP A 201 1.01 19.02 7.07
C TRP A 201 1.58 17.86 6.26
N LEU A 202 1.69 18.02 4.94
CA LEU A 202 2.34 17.04 4.07
C LEU A 202 3.80 16.80 4.47
N VAL A 203 4.53 17.87 4.87
CA VAL A 203 5.89 17.70 5.45
C VAL A 203 5.85 16.81 6.68
N VAL A 204 4.90 17.05 7.61
CA VAL A 204 4.75 16.23 8.81
C VAL A 204 4.48 14.76 8.45
N VAL A 205 3.55 14.52 7.52
CA VAL A 205 3.23 13.16 7.05
C VAL A 205 4.46 12.47 6.46
N MET A 206 5.23 13.17 5.62
CA MET A 206 6.45 12.61 5.03
C MET A 206 7.52 12.31 6.08
N VAL A 207 7.74 13.22 7.03
CA VAL A 207 8.71 13.01 8.12
C VAL A 207 8.30 11.83 9.00
N CYS A 208 7.03 11.76 9.39
CA CYS A 208 6.50 10.62 10.15
C CYS A 208 6.58 9.32 9.36
N GLY A 209 6.29 9.36 8.06
CA GLY A 209 6.39 8.21 7.16
C GLY A 209 7.81 7.65 7.06
N PHE A 210 8.81 8.50 6.88
CA PHE A 210 10.23 8.07 6.91
C PHE A 210 10.60 7.46 8.25
N SER A 211 10.18 8.06 9.37
CA SER A 211 10.46 7.53 10.70
C SER A 211 9.79 6.18 10.90
N PHE A 212 8.55 6.02 10.43
CA PHE A 212 7.80 4.76 10.48
C PHE A 212 8.45 3.67 9.62
N LEU A 213 8.84 3.98 8.38
CA LEU A 213 9.58 3.06 7.52
C LEU A 213 10.91 2.63 8.13
N GLY A 214 11.64 3.58 8.73
CA GLY A 214 12.89 3.31 9.44
C GLY A 214 12.69 2.36 10.63
N TYR A 215 11.64 2.56 11.41
CA TYR A 215 11.27 1.70 12.51
C TYR A 215 10.97 0.27 12.04
N ILE A 216 10.15 0.11 11.00
CA ILE A 216 9.84 -1.21 10.41
C ILE A 216 11.13 -1.87 9.87
N ALA A 217 11.97 -1.11 9.16
CA ALA A 217 13.23 -1.61 8.62
C ALA A 217 14.17 -2.09 9.73
N ALA A 218 14.34 -1.31 10.81
CA ALA A 218 15.15 -1.67 11.96
C ALA A 218 14.69 -3.00 12.59
N ARG A 219 13.39 -3.17 12.74
CA ARG A 219 12.80 -4.38 13.32
C ARG A 219 12.96 -5.60 12.40
N ARG A 220 12.71 -5.43 11.09
CA ARG A 220 12.84 -6.52 10.10
C ARG A 220 14.27 -6.97 9.87
N LEU A 221 15.23 -6.05 9.92
CA LEU A 221 16.64 -6.35 9.77
C LEU A 221 17.22 -7.04 11.01
N GLY A 222 16.63 -6.81 12.19
CA GLY A 222 17.03 -7.43 13.45
C GLY A 222 18.44 -7.00 13.90
N ALA A 223 18.73 -7.14 15.18
CA ALA A 223 20.06 -6.86 15.75
C ALA A 223 21.17 -7.79 15.24
N SER A 224 20.79 -8.91 14.61
CA SER A 224 21.72 -9.94 14.12
C SER A 224 22.37 -9.64 12.75
N LYS A 225 21.84 -8.68 11.99
CA LYS A 225 22.33 -8.38 10.62
C LYS A 225 23.46 -7.36 10.54
N GLY A 226 24.09 -7.02 11.67
CA GLY A 226 25.29 -6.21 11.72
C GLY A 226 25.05 -4.72 11.96
N THR A 227 26.10 -4.03 12.39
CA THR A 227 26.10 -2.63 12.79
C THR A 227 25.65 -1.69 11.67
N MET A 228 25.98 -2.00 10.42
CA MET A 228 25.62 -1.18 9.25
C MET A 228 24.11 -1.18 8.98
N ALA A 229 23.47 -2.35 8.99
CA ALA A 229 22.02 -2.45 8.75
C ALA A 229 21.23 -1.76 9.88
N THR A 230 21.68 -1.91 11.13
CA THR A 230 21.06 -1.26 12.29
C THR A 230 21.25 0.25 12.25
N ALA A 231 22.43 0.73 11.81
CA ALA A 231 22.71 2.15 11.65
C ALA A 231 21.83 2.76 10.52
N ALA A 232 21.73 2.10 9.37
CA ALA A 232 20.90 2.55 8.27
C ALA A 232 19.42 2.67 8.67
N ALA A 233 18.86 1.62 9.25
CA ALA A 233 17.46 1.60 9.66
C ALA A 233 17.17 2.58 10.82
N GLY A 234 18.05 2.64 11.83
CA GLY A 234 17.91 3.57 12.94
C GLY A 234 18.04 5.04 12.52
N SER A 235 18.91 5.35 11.52
CA SER A 235 19.09 6.71 11.02
C SER A 235 17.87 7.25 10.26
N MET A 236 17.01 6.38 9.73
CA MET A 236 15.73 6.80 9.17
C MET A 236 14.78 7.33 10.25
N VAL A 237 14.86 6.81 11.47
CA VAL A 237 14.09 7.30 12.63
C VAL A 237 14.74 8.55 13.20
N SER A 238 16.03 8.47 13.53
CA SER A 238 16.81 9.58 14.11
C SER A 238 18.29 9.41 13.79
N SER A 239 18.77 10.09 12.75
CA SER A 239 20.19 10.08 12.37
C SER A 239 21.09 10.63 13.46
N THR A 240 20.63 11.67 14.17
CA THR A 240 21.40 12.30 15.28
C THR A 240 21.60 11.33 16.45
N ALA A 241 20.54 10.61 16.86
CA ALA A 241 20.61 9.65 17.96
C ALA A 241 21.54 8.47 17.61
N VAL A 242 21.47 7.97 16.37
CA VAL A 242 22.32 6.89 15.88
C VAL A 242 23.79 7.34 15.84
N THR A 243 24.06 8.52 15.27
CA THR A 243 25.40 9.08 15.22
C THR A 243 25.99 9.27 16.62
N ALA A 244 25.21 9.83 17.56
CA ALA A 244 25.64 10.00 18.94
C ALA A 244 25.94 8.67 19.63
N SER A 245 25.11 7.66 19.45
CA SER A 245 25.34 6.32 20.03
C SER A 245 26.57 5.62 19.45
N LEU A 246 26.79 5.72 18.13
CA LEU A 246 27.97 5.15 17.47
C LEU A 246 29.25 5.89 17.86
N ALA A 247 29.20 7.22 17.98
CA ALA A 247 30.31 8.03 18.48
C ALA A 247 30.67 7.69 19.94
N GLY A 248 29.67 7.45 20.79
CA GLY A 248 29.88 6.94 22.16
C GLY A 248 30.61 5.61 22.15
N ARG A 249 30.17 4.64 21.37
CA ARG A 249 30.84 3.33 21.23
C ARG A 249 32.27 3.46 20.73
N LEU A 250 32.52 4.38 19.78
CA LEU A 250 33.86 4.66 19.27
C LEU A 250 34.77 5.21 20.38
N ARG A 251 34.23 6.13 21.20
CA ARG A 251 34.96 6.71 22.35
C ARG A 251 35.27 5.66 23.41
N ASP A 252 34.36 4.77 23.69
CA ASP A 252 34.51 3.71 24.69
C ASP A 252 35.37 2.56 24.19
N GLY A 253 35.83 2.60 22.93
CA GLY A 253 36.63 1.56 22.31
C GLY A 253 35.86 0.25 22.08
N SER A 254 34.54 0.28 22.07
CA SER A 254 33.69 -0.89 21.88
C SER A 254 33.34 -1.10 20.40
N GLY A 255 34.13 -1.94 19.72
CA GLY A 255 33.93 -2.30 18.31
C GLY A 255 35.06 -1.85 17.37
N ASP A 256 34.94 -2.28 16.11
CA ASP A 256 35.91 -1.89 15.09
C ASP A 256 35.73 -0.42 14.68
N PRO A 257 36.74 0.45 14.84
CA PRO A 257 36.64 1.86 14.50
C PRO A 257 36.28 2.12 13.02
N ALA A 258 36.77 1.30 12.10
CA ALA A 258 36.49 1.45 10.67
C ALA A 258 35.02 1.19 10.38
N MET A 259 34.44 0.17 11.01
CA MET A 259 33.03 -0.19 10.88
C MET A 259 32.11 0.86 11.51
N LEU A 260 32.48 1.41 12.67
CA LEU A 260 31.70 2.44 13.36
C LEU A 260 31.70 3.76 12.57
N ASN A 261 32.86 4.17 12.02
CA ASN A 261 32.96 5.35 11.17
C ASN A 261 32.13 5.20 9.88
N SER A 262 32.18 4.04 9.24
CA SER A 262 31.36 3.75 8.07
C SER A 262 29.86 3.79 8.39
N ALA A 263 29.46 3.33 9.57
CA ALA A 263 28.07 3.40 10.04
C ALA A 263 27.62 4.83 10.31
N ILE A 264 28.49 5.70 10.82
CA ILE A 264 28.23 7.14 11.01
C ILE A 264 28.07 7.84 9.65
N ALA A 265 28.96 7.53 8.69
CA ALA A 265 28.83 8.06 7.33
C ALA A 265 27.54 7.65 6.65
N LEU A 266 27.14 6.37 6.81
CA LEU A 266 25.87 5.86 6.30
C LEU A 266 24.68 6.59 6.93
N ALA A 267 24.70 6.85 8.24
CA ALA A 267 23.65 7.59 8.94
C ALA A 267 23.51 9.03 8.38
N SER A 268 24.64 9.68 8.08
CA SER A 268 24.66 11.00 7.44
C SER A 268 24.13 10.94 6.00
N ALA A 269 24.51 9.92 5.22
CA ALA A 269 24.00 9.73 3.86
C ALA A 269 22.47 9.55 3.83
N VAL A 270 21.91 8.76 4.76
CA VAL A 270 20.45 8.59 4.90
C VAL A 270 19.77 9.91 5.25
N MET A 271 20.37 10.75 6.08
CA MET A 271 19.85 12.09 6.38
C MET A 271 19.78 12.96 5.12
N PHE A 272 20.86 13.03 4.33
CA PHE A 272 20.87 13.78 3.08
C PHE A 272 19.85 13.26 2.07
N LEU A 273 19.77 11.93 1.91
CA LEU A 273 18.76 11.30 1.04
C LEU A 273 17.34 11.70 1.44
N ARG A 274 17.04 11.69 2.74
CA ARG A 274 15.73 12.11 3.27
C ARG A 274 15.42 13.55 2.91
N VAL A 275 16.38 14.47 3.08
CA VAL A 275 16.21 15.89 2.73
C VAL A 275 15.99 16.07 1.23
N ILE A 276 16.77 15.37 0.39
CA ILE A 276 16.63 15.41 -1.07
C ILE A 276 15.23 14.94 -1.49
N VAL A 277 14.73 13.83 -0.93
CA VAL A 277 13.39 13.32 -1.23
C VAL A 277 12.31 14.31 -0.79
N LEU A 278 12.43 14.89 0.42
CA LEU A 278 11.50 15.88 0.93
C LEU A 278 11.43 17.12 0.04
N VAL A 279 12.59 17.67 -0.32
CA VAL A 279 12.66 18.88 -1.18
C VAL A 279 12.18 18.54 -2.59
N GLY A 280 12.56 17.39 -3.14
CA GLY A 280 12.10 16.96 -4.46
C GLY A 280 10.58 16.78 -4.55
N ALA A 281 9.95 16.32 -3.47
CA ALA A 281 8.50 16.14 -3.43
C ALA A 281 7.71 17.44 -3.19
N LEU A 282 8.27 18.39 -2.40
CA LEU A 282 7.57 19.59 -1.95
C LEU A 282 7.94 20.84 -2.73
N ALA A 283 9.19 20.95 -3.15
CA ALA A 283 9.75 22.12 -3.81
C ALA A 283 10.74 21.72 -4.91
N PRO A 284 10.29 21.09 -6.01
CA PRO A 284 11.17 20.58 -7.06
C PRO A 284 12.05 21.66 -7.69
N PHE A 285 11.61 22.92 -7.67
CA PHE A 285 12.39 24.07 -8.13
C PHE A 285 13.66 24.33 -7.30
N ALA A 286 13.64 23.97 -6.01
CA ALA A 286 14.78 24.15 -5.11
C ALA A 286 15.76 22.96 -5.13
N LEU A 287 15.38 21.85 -5.81
CA LEU A 287 16.16 20.62 -5.82
C LEU A 287 17.56 20.80 -6.44
N THR A 288 17.65 21.54 -7.54
CA THR A 288 18.93 21.83 -8.22
C THR A 288 19.88 22.59 -7.31
N MET A 289 19.38 23.63 -6.64
CA MET A 289 20.16 24.42 -5.69
C MET A 289 20.57 23.60 -4.47
N LEU A 290 19.69 22.74 -3.96
CA LEU A 290 20.01 21.83 -2.85
C LEU A 290 21.11 20.84 -3.25
N LEU A 291 21.00 20.24 -4.43
CA LEU A 291 21.97 19.22 -4.90
C LEU A 291 23.38 19.82 -5.07
N THR A 292 23.51 21.07 -5.53
CA THR A 292 24.82 21.73 -5.67
C THR A 292 25.56 21.87 -4.34
N TRP A 293 24.85 22.02 -3.23
CA TRP A 293 25.44 22.12 -1.89
C TRP A 293 25.45 20.81 -1.12
N ALA A 294 24.45 19.98 -1.28
CA ALA A 294 24.32 18.71 -0.55
C ALA A 294 25.29 17.63 -1.06
N MET A 295 25.54 17.57 -2.37
CA MET A 295 26.44 16.57 -2.95
C MET A 295 27.89 16.70 -2.46
N PRO A 296 28.53 17.89 -2.47
CA PRO A 296 29.88 18.02 -1.94
C PRO A 296 29.94 17.75 -0.42
N ALA A 297 28.92 18.16 0.35
CA ALA A 297 28.85 17.89 1.78
C ALA A 297 28.73 16.38 2.08
N MET A 298 27.94 15.64 1.30
CA MET A 298 27.82 14.20 1.40
C MET A 298 29.15 13.51 1.02
N ALA A 299 29.80 13.93 -0.07
CA ALA A 299 31.09 13.41 -0.49
C ALA A 299 32.18 13.69 0.56
N ALA A 300 32.21 14.89 1.14
CA ALA A 300 33.14 15.24 2.22
C ALA A 300 32.91 14.39 3.47
N SER A 301 31.66 14.14 3.86
CA SER A 301 31.35 13.28 5.02
C SER A 301 31.79 11.83 4.79
N ALA A 302 31.66 11.31 3.57
CA ALA A 302 32.12 9.98 3.21
C ALA A 302 33.66 9.87 3.13
N ALA A 303 34.33 10.91 2.63
CA ALA A 303 35.78 10.96 2.51
C ALA A 303 36.52 11.14 3.86
N TRP A 304 35.88 11.83 4.81
CA TRP A 304 36.46 12.12 6.13
C TRP A 304 36.53 10.91 7.06
N THR A 305 35.69 9.92 6.85
CA THR A 305 35.56 8.76 7.75
C THR A 305 36.84 7.91 7.91
N PRO A 306 37.73 7.77 6.92
CA PRO A 306 38.99 7.02 7.09
C PRO A 306 40.08 7.77 7.84
N SER A 307 40.03 9.10 7.91
CA SER A 307 41.16 9.96 8.33
C SER A 307 41.05 10.53 9.74
N LEU A 308 40.00 10.19 10.51
CA LEU A 308 39.84 10.69 11.87
C LEU A 308 40.98 10.19 12.75
N PRO A 309 41.78 11.09 13.38
CA PRO A 309 42.85 10.72 14.30
C PRO A 309 42.27 9.90 15.45
N ARG A 310 42.93 8.80 15.82
CA ARG A 310 42.56 8.01 16.99
C ARG A 310 42.54 8.95 18.19
N TRP A 311 41.37 9.18 18.76
CA TRP A 311 41.23 9.95 19.98
C TRP A 311 42.09 9.30 21.07
N PRO A 312 42.92 10.06 21.80
CA PRO A 312 43.76 9.49 22.86
C PRO A 312 42.84 8.84 23.90
N ARG A 313 43.07 7.55 24.11
CA ARG A 313 42.32 6.82 25.15
C ARG A 313 42.49 7.53 26.48
N PRO A 314 41.44 7.79 27.27
CA PRO A 314 41.60 8.29 28.61
C PRO A 314 42.49 7.29 29.34
N ARG A 315 43.64 7.76 29.85
CA ARG A 315 44.50 6.93 30.68
C ARG A 315 43.69 6.46 31.85
N SER A 316 43.37 5.18 31.90
CA SER A 316 42.79 4.53 33.05
C SER A 316 43.82 4.57 34.17
N SER A 317 43.81 5.65 34.95
CA SER A 317 44.51 5.69 36.26
C SER A 317 43.69 4.87 37.25
N CYS A 318 43.47 3.59 36.99
CA CYS A 318 43.14 2.65 38.01
C CYS A 318 44.38 2.38 38.81
N ARG A 319 44.65 3.20 39.82
CA ARG A 319 45.44 2.78 40.96
C ARG A 319 44.74 1.55 41.55
N ARG A 320 45.35 0.38 41.41
CA ARG A 320 44.96 -0.81 42.17
C ARG A 320 45.10 -0.42 43.65
N PRO A 321 44.07 -0.59 44.49
CA PRO A 321 44.29 -0.53 45.91
C PRO A 321 45.23 -1.70 46.29
N ALA A 322 46.28 -1.38 47.03
CA ALA A 322 47.20 -2.38 47.58
C ALA A 322 46.42 -3.42 48.44
N PRO A 323 46.82 -4.70 48.42
CA PRO A 323 46.18 -5.70 49.24
C PRO A 323 46.44 -5.36 50.74
N CYS A 324 45.39 -5.11 51.48
CA CYS A 324 45.44 -5.07 52.93
C CYS A 324 45.80 -6.47 53.46
N SER A 325 47.01 -6.59 53.93
CA SER A 325 47.45 -7.72 54.74
C SER A 325 46.77 -7.62 56.12
N CYS A 326 45.71 -8.38 56.35
CA CYS A 326 45.24 -8.68 57.69
C CYS A 326 45.96 -9.94 58.16
N ALA A 327 47.04 -9.69 58.98
CA ALA A 327 47.55 -10.70 59.89
C ALA A 327 46.73 -10.72 61.13
N ARG A 328 46.39 -11.91 61.54
CA ARG A 328 45.91 -12.50 62.79
C ARG A 328 44.45 -12.92 62.79
#